data_5a272927f321e558f5fa8a78fd0fffca
#
_entry.id   5a272927f321e558f5fa8a78fd0fffca
#
_cell.length_a   1.000
_cell.length_b   1.000
_cell.length_c   1.000
_cell.angle_alpha   90.00
_cell.angle_beta   90.00
_cell.angle_gamma   90.00
#
_symmetry.space_group_name_H-M   'P 1'
#
loop_
_entity.id
_entity.type
_entity.pdbx_description
1 polymer ?
#
loop_
_entity_poly.entity_id
_entity_poly.type
_entity_poly.pdbx_seq_one_letter_code
_entity_poly.pdbx_strand_id
1 'polypeptide(L)'
;MNGVEALKGRDYKRAVTLLRPYDCYNTAVAFVCMDYNQSALQVLLGLPRDARRDYMLAVVYSRLGNEPLAVQYFMNSVEQDDTMRHRGNLDPEISALIKKYEIFKN
;
A
#
# COMPACT_ATOMS: atom_id res chain seq x y z
N MET A 1 15.27 17.17 13.47
CA MET A 1 14.21 16.15 13.50
C MET A 1 14.27 15.33 12.22
N ASN A 2 14.11 14.04 12.32
CA ASN A 2 14.08 13.16 11.16
C ASN A 2 12.63 12.81 10.80
N GLY A 3 12.44 12.16 9.64
CA GLY A 3 11.11 11.82 9.14
C GLY A 3 10.38 10.81 10.02
N VAL A 4 11.11 9.95 10.73
CA VAL A 4 10.49 8.95 11.61
C VAL A 4 9.79 9.62 12.79
N GLU A 5 10.41 10.63 13.39
CA GLU A 5 9.78 11.38 14.46
C GLU A 5 8.53 12.10 13.99
N ALA A 6 8.58 12.69 12.80
CA ALA A 6 7.41 13.36 12.23
C ALA A 6 6.25 12.38 11.99
N LEU A 7 6.55 11.12 11.59
CA LEU A 7 5.51 10.11 11.40
C LEU A 7 4.80 9.73 12.70
N LYS A 8 5.49 9.82 13.82
CA LYS A 8 4.91 9.50 15.13
C LYS A 8 4.03 10.62 15.69
N GLY A 9 4.19 11.82 15.16
CA GLY A 9 3.39 12.97 15.58
C GLY A 9 2.18 13.16 14.71
N ARG A 10 1.62 14.35 14.73
CA ARG A 10 0.47 14.72 13.91
C ARG A 10 0.85 15.33 12.58
N ASP A 11 2.14 15.50 12.34
CA ASP A 11 2.64 16.22 11.17
C ASP A 11 3.08 15.27 10.07
N TYR A 12 2.13 14.47 9.58
CA TYR A 12 2.38 13.54 8.49
C TYR A 12 2.78 14.23 7.20
N LYS A 13 2.22 15.41 6.95
CA LYS A 13 2.55 16.17 5.75
C LYS A 13 4.02 16.55 5.72
N ARG A 14 4.55 16.98 6.86
CA ARG A 14 5.97 17.28 6.99
C ARG A 14 6.83 16.04 6.88
N ALA A 15 6.37 14.92 7.45
CA ALA A 15 7.07 13.64 7.35
C ALA A 15 7.24 13.22 5.91
N VAL A 16 6.20 13.35 5.08
CA VAL A 16 6.27 13.04 3.66
C VAL A 16 7.35 13.88 2.97
N THR A 17 7.41 15.16 3.26
CA THR A 17 8.42 16.05 2.68
C THR A 17 9.83 15.63 3.08
N LEU A 18 10.03 15.29 4.36
CA LEU A 18 11.35 14.92 4.88
C LEU A 18 11.83 13.57 4.36
N LEU A 19 10.93 12.60 4.18
CA LEU A 19 11.30 11.23 3.77
C LEU A 19 11.46 11.09 2.25
N ARG A 20 10.77 11.92 1.49
CA ARG A 20 10.66 11.76 0.03
C ARG A 20 11.98 11.62 -0.71
N PRO A 21 13.05 12.40 -0.38
CA PRO A 21 14.31 12.26 -1.10
C PRO A 21 15.08 10.98 -0.79
N TYR A 22 14.78 10.33 0.33
CA TYR A 22 15.62 9.25 0.87
C TYR A 22 14.93 7.89 0.90
N ASP A 23 13.61 7.86 1.03
CA ASP A 23 12.88 6.61 1.15
C ASP A 23 11.48 6.78 0.57
N CYS A 24 11.38 6.50 -0.71
CA CYS A 24 10.11 6.66 -1.42
C CYS A 24 9.02 5.71 -0.92
N TYR A 25 9.40 4.49 -0.48
CA TYR A 25 8.42 3.56 0.09
C TYR A 25 7.82 4.12 1.37
N ASN A 26 8.64 4.62 2.28
CA ASN A 26 8.14 5.23 3.52
C ASN A 26 7.34 6.50 3.24
N THR A 27 7.68 7.24 2.21
CA THR A 27 6.87 8.37 1.76
C THR A 27 5.46 7.91 1.38
N ALA A 28 5.37 6.82 0.63
CA ALA A 28 4.08 6.25 0.25
C ALA A 28 3.28 5.80 1.48
N VAL A 29 3.94 5.15 2.43
CA VAL A 29 3.31 4.73 3.69
C VAL A 29 2.75 5.94 4.44
N ALA A 30 3.51 7.03 4.50
CA ALA A 30 3.04 8.26 5.15
C ALA A 30 1.78 8.80 4.46
N PHE A 31 1.75 8.83 3.13
CA PHE A 31 0.56 9.25 2.40
C PHE A 31 -0.65 8.34 2.69
N VAL A 32 -0.42 7.04 2.77
CA VAL A 32 -1.50 6.09 3.10
C VAL A 32 -2.03 6.37 4.51
N CYS A 33 -1.14 6.63 5.47
CA CYS A 33 -1.55 6.95 6.84
C CYS A 33 -2.38 8.23 6.93
N MET A 34 -2.12 9.19 6.04
CA MET A 34 -2.89 10.43 5.95
C MET A 34 -4.15 10.31 5.09
N ASP A 35 -4.39 9.13 4.53
CA ASP A 35 -5.45 8.88 3.57
C ASP A 35 -5.32 9.73 2.29
N TYR A 36 -4.09 10.08 1.92
CA TYR A 36 -3.77 10.76 0.68
C TYR A 36 -3.50 9.71 -0.40
N ASN A 37 -4.55 9.02 -0.82
CA ASN A 37 -4.43 7.84 -1.66
C ASN A 37 -3.89 8.13 -3.06
N GLN A 38 -4.27 9.26 -3.67
CA GLN A 38 -3.75 9.64 -4.99
C GLN A 38 -2.26 9.93 -4.96
N SER A 39 -1.80 10.61 -3.90
CA SER A 39 -0.38 10.91 -3.74
C SER A 39 0.42 9.63 -3.49
N ALA A 40 -0.12 8.72 -2.68
CA ALA A 40 0.50 7.43 -2.44
C ALA A 40 0.60 6.63 -3.74
N LEU A 41 -0.45 6.65 -4.56
CA LEU A 41 -0.47 5.96 -5.83
C LEU A 41 0.66 6.43 -6.75
N GLN A 42 0.84 7.73 -6.88
CA GLN A 42 1.90 8.30 -7.73
C GLN A 42 3.28 7.87 -7.27
N VAL A 43 3.53 7.89 -5.96
CA VAL A 43 4.83 7.47 -5.42
C VAL A 43 5.05 5.98 -5.67
N LEU A 44 4.05 5.16 -5.37
CA LEU A 44 4.17 3.69 -5.51
C LEU A 44 4.41 3.28 -6.97
N LEU A 45 3.72 3.90 -7.91
CA LEU A 45 3.89 3.59 -9.33
C LEU A 45 5.28 3.95 -9.84
N GLY A 46 5.97 4.88 -9.19
CA GLY A 46 7.33 5.25 -9.54
C GLY A 46 8.40 4.36 -8.91
N LEU A 47 8.02 3.45 -8.01
CA LEU A 47 8.98 2.55 -7.36
C LEU A 47 9.21 1.28 -8.18
N PRO A 48 10.36 0.63 -7.98
CA PRO A 48 10.59 -0.69 -8.59
C PRO A 48 9.53 -1.68 -8.13
N ARG A 49 9.17 -2.59 -9.01
CA ARG A 49 8.18 -3.61 -8.73
C ARG A 49 8.68 -4.60 -7.68
N ASP A 50 7.96 -4.73 -6.58
CA ASP A 50 8.20 -5.78 -5.59
C ASP A 50 6.88 -6.11 -4.88
N ALA A 51 6.91 -7.16 -4.04
CA ALA A 51 5.70 -7.65 -3.40
C ALA A 51 5.08 -6.62 -2.44
N ARG A 52 5.90 -5.89 -1.68
CA ARG A 52 5.39 -4.90 -0.73
C ARG A 52 4.76 -3.72 -1.45
N ARG A 53 5.42 -3.26 -2.51
CA ARG A 53 4.91 -2.17 -3.34
C ARG A 53 3.56 -2.56 -3.94
N ASP A 54 3.47 -3.76 -4.52
CA ASP A 54 2.23 -4.21 -5.16
C ASP A 54 1.13 -4.42 -4.13
N TYR A 55 1.46 -4.90 -2.94
CA TYR A 55 0.49 -5.00 -1.85
C TYR A 55 -0.07 -3.62 -1.47
N MET A 56 0.80 -2.63 -1.31
CA MET A 56 0.36 -1.27 -0.99
C MET A 56 -0.48 -0.67 -2.11
N LEU A 57 -0.15 -0.97 -3.37
CA LEU A 57 -0.98 -0.54 -4.49
C LEU A 57 -2.39 -1.16 -4.40
N ALA A 58 -2.48 -2.42 -3.99
CA ALA A 58 -3.78 -3.07 -3.80
C ALA A 58 -4.62 -2.32 -2.76
N VAL A 59 -4.01 -1.95 -1.63
CA VAL A 59 -4.69 -1.18 -0.58
C VAL A 59 -5.17 0.17 -1.12
N VAL A 60 -4.28 0.89 -1.81
CA VAL A 60 -4.58 2.23 -2.33
C VAL A 60 -5.70 2.16 -3.37
N TYR A 61 -5.62 1.23 -4.32
CA TYR A 61 -6.67 1.08 -5.34
C TYR A 61 -8.01 0.69 -4.71
N SER A 62 -7.99 -0.15 -3.68
CA SER A 62 -9.22 -0.50 -2.95
C SER A 62 -9.87 0.76 -2.34
N ARG A 63 -9.07 1.61 -1.72
CA ARG A 63 -9.56 2.87 -1.13
C ARG A 63 -10.09 3.84 -2.17
N LEU A 64 -9.50 3.84 -3.37
CA LEU A 64 -9.94 4.69 -4.47
C LEU A 64 -11.15 4.12 -5.21
N GLY A 65 -11.64 2.96 -4.81
CA GLY A 65 -12.81 2.35 -5.42
C GLY A 65 -12.52 1.56 -6.69
N ASN A 66 -11.24 1.33 -6.99
CA ASN A 66 -10.85 0.56 -8.18
C ASN A 66 -10.51 -0.87 -7.77
N GLU A 67 -11.54 -1.64 -7.48
CA GLU A 67 -11.38 -3.01 -6.99
C GLU A 67 -10.72 -3.95 -8.01
N PRO A 68 -11.01 -3.89 -9.32
CA PRO A 68 -10.31 -4.76 -10.27
C PRO A 68 -8.80 -4.60 -10.24
N LEU A 69 -8.28 -3.37 -10.18
CA LEU A 69 -6.84 -3.14 -10.06
C LEU A 69 -6.32 -3.54 -8.67
N ALA A 70 -7.11 -3.32 -7.63
CA ALA A 70 -6.71 -3.75 -6.29
C ALA A 70 -6.49 -5.27 -6.25
N VAL A 71 -7.40 -6.04 -6.82
CA VAL A 71 -7.26 -7.50 -6.92
C VAL A 71 -6.04 -7.87 -7.73
N GLN A 72 -5.83 -7.23 -8.88
CA GLN A 72 -4.70 -7.51 -9.76
C GLN A 72 -3.38 -7.32 -9.05
N TYR A 73 -3.21 -6.19 -8.37
CA TYR A 73 -1.95 -5.91 -7.66
C TYR A 73 -1.75 -6.81 -6.45
N PHE A 74 -2.83 -7.17 -5.76
CA PHE A 74 -2.72 -8.13 -4.66
C PHE A 74 -2.26 -9.48 -5.18
N MET A 75 -2.83 -9.97 -6.25
CA MET A 75 -2.42 -11.24 -6.87
C MET A 75 -0.96 -11.18 -7.32
N ASN A 76 -0.54 -10.06 -7.90
CA ASN A 76 0.86 -9.87 -8.28
C ASN A 76 1.78 -9.94 -7.07
N SER A 77 1.38 -9.38 -5.95
CA SER A 77 2.19 -9.42 -4.73
C SER A 77 2.34 -10.83 -4.19
N VAL A 78 1.27 -11.62 -4.21
CA VAL A 78 1.28 -13.02 -3.77
C VAL A 78 2.18 -13.86 -4.68
N GLU A 79 2.12 -13.61 -5.99
CA GLU A 79 2.96 -14.31 -6.96
C GLU A 79 4.45 -14.09 -6.70
N GLN A 80 4.82 -12.89 -6.29
CA GLN A 80 6.20 -12.54 -5.96
C GLN A 80 6.63 -13.02 -4.58
N ASP A 81 5.71 -13.04 -3.63
CA ASP A 81 5.97 -13.43 -2.24
C ASP A 81 4.68 -14.04 -1.66
N ASP A 82 4.65 -15.37 -1.55
CA ASP A 82 3.47 -16.09 -1.09
C ASP A 82 3.04 -15.71 0.33
N THR A 83 3.94 -15.14 1.14
CA THR A 83 3.58 -14.68 2.49
C THR A 83 2.58 -13.53 2.45
N MET A 84 2.47 -12.84 1.32
CA MET A 84 1.47 -11.77 1.15
C MET A 84 0.04 -12.31 1.20
N ARG A 85 -0.18 -13.58 0.87
CA ARG A 85 -1.48 -14.24 1.03
C ARG A 85 -1.93 -14.19 2.49
N HIS A 86 -1.04 -14.59 3.39
CA HIS A 86 -1.32 -14.58 4.81
C HIS A 86 -1.58 -13.17 5.32
N ARG A 87 -0.75 -12.22 4.90
CA ARG A 87 -0.91 -10.82 5.26
C ARG A 87 -2.27 -10.28 4.78
N GLY A 88 -2.67 -10.63 3.56
CA GLY A 88 -3.97 -10.21 3.02
C GLY A 88 -5.14 -10.78 3.81
N ASN A 89 -5.04 -12.03 4.26
CA ASN A 89 -6.09 -12.65 5.07
C ASN A 89 -6.27 -11.97 6.42
N LEU A 90 -5.21 -11.36 6.96
CA LEU A 90 -5.25 -10.65 8.23
C LEU A 90 -5.64 -9.19 8.09
N ASP A 91 -5.55 -8.63 6.89
CA ASP A 91 -5.85 -7.22 6.62
C ASP A 91 -7.33 -7.07 6.28
N PRO A 92 -8.11 -6.32 7.08
CA PRO A 92 -9.55 -6.19 6.83
C PRO A 92 -9.90 -5.67 5.44
N GLU A 93 -9.11 -4.72 4.90
CA GLU A 93 -9.37 -4.16 3.57
C GLU A 93 -9.15 -5.20 2.48
N ILE A 94 -8.06 -5.94 2.55
CA ILE A 94 -7.71 -6.93 1.54
C ILE A 94 -8.52 -8.21 1.73
N SER A 95 -8.79 -8.64 2.97
CA SER A 95 -9.59 -9.84 3.20
C SER A 95 -11.02 -9.69 2.64
N ALA A 96 -11.56 -8.47 2.66
CA ALA A 96 -12.86 -8.20 2.06
C ALA A 96 -12.84 -8.48 0.55
N LEU A 97 -11.76 -8.09 -0.14
CA LEU A 97 -11.57 -8.37 -1.56
C LEU A 97 -11.41 -9.86 -1.83
N ILE A 98 -10.63 -10.54 -0.98
CA ILE A 98 -10.41 -11.99 -1.11
C ILE A 98 -11.75 -12.72 -1.08
N LYS A 99 -12.61 -12.36 -0.15
CA LYS A 99 -13.94 -12.97 -0.01
C LYS A 99 -14.85 -12.60 -1.17
N LYS A 100 -14.91 -11.34 -1.52
CA LYS A 100 -15.81 -10.83 -2.56
C LYS A 100 -15.52 -11.45 -3.92
N TYR A 101 -14.25 -11.59 -4.27
CA TYR A 101 -13.83 -12.09 -5.57
C TYR A 101 -13.35 -13.54 -5.53
N GLU A 102 -13.47 -14.20 -4.38
CA GLU A 102 -13.08 -15.61 -4.22
C GLU A 102 -11.67 -15.89 -4.75
N ILE A 103 -10.72 -15.00 -4.39
CA ILE A 103 -9.36 -15.01 -4.97
C ILE A 103 -8.65 -16.34 -4.72
N PHE A 104 -8.79 -16.92 -3.53
CA PHE A 104 -8.16 -18.18 -3.15
C PHE A 104 -9.16 -19.32 -3.04
N LYS A 105 -10.11 -19.32 -3.91
CA LYS A 105 -11.08 -20.40 -3.97
C LYS A 105 -10.42 -21.69 -4.45
N ASN A 106 -10.63 -22.76 -3.70
CA ASN A 106 -10.15 -24.11 -4.07
C ASN A 106 -11.25 -24.88 -4.78
#